data_1d6470cf9917a7b49225e2cef470a420
#
_entry.id   1d6470cf9917a7b49225e2cef470a420
#
_cell.length_a   1.000
_cell.length_b   1.000
_cell.length_c   1.000
_cell.angle_alpha   90.00
_cell.angle_beta   90.00
_cell.angle_gamma   90.00
#
_symmetry.space_group_name_H-M   'P 1'
#
loop_
_entity.id
_entity.type
_entity.pdbx_description
1 polymer ?
#
loop_
_entity_poly.entity_id
_entity_poly.type
_entity_poly.pdbx_seq_one_letter_code
_entity_poly.pdbx_strand_id
1 'polypeptide(L)'
;MRVLGSRVDGAGGFRASPATVATCAGLDAEALYSTRSPAEYEQVRADRREAYEYLPTDDRHWQRAFDAQRLLARTGRHRAVGIIDLLTAVLAAERGVTIVHYDADFEMAAEVLEFEHRWVLPRGTV
;
A
#
# COMPACT_ATOMS: atom_id res chain seq x y z
N MET A 1 1.85 -6.54 7.29
CA MET A 1 2.28 -5.13 7.39
C MET A 1 2.47 -4.57 6.00
N ARG A 2 1.93 -3.40 5.76
CA ARG A 2 1.97 -2.72 4.47
C ARG A 2 2.57 -1.34 4.69
N VAL A 3 3.64 -1.06 4.00
CA VAL A 3 4.35 0.22 4.12
C VAL A 3 4.72 0.69 2.72
N LEU A 4 4.40 1.93 2.41
CA LEU A 4 4.87 2.57 1.21
C LEU A 4 6.30 3.06 1.46
N GLY A 5 7.25 2.41 0.80
CA GLY A 5 8.66 2.67 1.02
C GLY A 5 9.21 3.80 0.18
N SER A 6 10.54 3.86 0.12
CA SER A 6 11.27 4.91 -0.56
C SER A 6 10.97 4.96 -2.06
N ARG A 7 11.09 6.14 -2.62
CA ARG A 7 10.94 6.35 -4.07
C ARG A 7 12.09 5.73 -4.83
N VAL A 8 11.80 5.27 -6.04
CA VAL A 8 12.83 4.94 -7.02
C VAL A 8 13.42 6.25 -7.53
N ASP A 9 14.74 6.37 -7.57
CA ASP A 9 15.38 7.58 -8.07
C ASP A 9 15.33 7.66 -9.61
N GLY A 10 15.77 8.78 -10.17
CA GLY A 10 15.77 9.02 -11.61
C GLY A 10 16.69 8.09 -12.41
N ALA A 11 17.57 7.37 -11.75
CA ALA A 11 18.43 6.35 -12.37
C ALA A 11 17.80 4.96 -12.33
N GLY A 12 16.57 4.84 -11.79
CA GLY A 12 15.87 3.57 -11.66
C GLY A 12 16.30 2.74 -10.45
N GLY A 13 17.17 3.26 -9.61
CA GLY A 13 17.62 2.60 -8.39
C GLY A 13 16.67 2.87 -7.22
N PHE A 14 16.50 1.86 -6.39
CA PHE A 14 15.76 2.03 -5.15
C PHE A 14 16.63 2.74 -4.11
N ARG A 15 16.13 3.85 -3.57
CA ARG A 15 16.80 4.57 -2.49
C ARG A 15 16.08 4.34 -1.18
N ALA A 16 16.77 3.71 -0.25
CA ALA A 16 16.34 3.69 1.14
C ALA A 16 16.66 5.05 1.75
N SER A 17 15.65 5.88 1.95
CA SER A 17 15.77 7.11 2.71
C SER A 17 14.90 7.01 3.95
N PRO A 18 15.43 7.28 5.14
CA PRO A 18 14.63 7.20 6.36
C PRO A 18 13.48 8.21 6.39
N ALA A 19 13.50 9.23 5.52
CA ALA A 19 12.46 10.25 5.47
C ALA A 19 11.29 9.90 4.55
N THR A 20 11.29 8.72 3.89
CA THR A 20 10.34 8.45 2.81
C THR A 20 9.46 7.25 3.04
N VAL A 21 8.97 7.08 4.26
CA VAL A 21 7.85 6.16 4.51
C VAL A 21 6.57 6.95 4.32
N ALA A 22 5.68 6.45 3.48
CA ALA A 22 4.46 7.14 3.12
C ALA A 22 3.23 6.34 3.52
N THR A 23 2.10 7.01 3.61
CA THR A 23 0.80 6.42 3.86
C THR A 23 -0.26 7.07 2.98
N CYS A 24 -1.45 6.51 2.99
CA CYS A 24 -2.62 7.10 2.36
C CYS A 24 -3.84 6.91 3.26
N ALA A 25 -4.95 7.55 2.91
CA ALA A 25 -6.17 7.47 3.71
C ALA A 25 -6.64 6.03 3.94
N GLY A 26 -6.54 5.17 2.93
CA GLY A 26 -6.96 3.77 3.06
C GLY A 26 -6.13 3.01 4.09
N LEU A 27 -4.82 3.17 4.06
CA LEU A 27 -3.92 2.55 5.04
C LEU A 27 -4.13 3.11 6.44
N ASP A 28 -4.33 4.41 6.56
CA ASP A 28 -4.63 5.05 7.83
C ASP A 28 -5.95 4.51 8.40
N ALA A 29 -6.98 4.39 7.55
CA ALA A 29 -8.28 3.88 7.97
C ALA A 29 -8.17 2.45 8.51
N GLU A 30 -7.42 1.58 7.85
CA GLU A 30 -7.20 0.21 8.32
C GLU A 30 -6.45 0.18 9.65
N ALA A 31 -5.40 0.99 9.79
CA ALA A 31 -4.64 1.07 11.04
C ALA A 31 -5.50 1.56 12.20
N LEU A 32 -6.32 2.57 11.96
CA LEU A 32 -7.22 3.13 12.98
C LEU A 32 -8.36 2.16 13.33
N TYR A 33 -8.87 1.44 12.34
CA TYR A 33 -9.94 0.45 12.54
C TYR A 33 -9.55 -0.62 13.54
N SER A 34 -8.27 -1.00 13.60
CA SER A 34 -7.79 -2.06 14.49
C SER A 34 -7.47 -1.59 15.90
N THR A 35 -7.60 -0.31 16.20
CA THR A 35 -7.40 0.20 17.58
C THR A 35 -8.52 -0.25 18.49
N ARG A 36 -8.22 -0.38 19.80
CA ARG A 36 -9.13 -0.99 20.78
C ARG A 36 -9.68 -0.02 21.81
N SER A 37 -9.24 1.25 21.78
CA SER A 37 -9.71 2.25 22.73
C SER A 37 -9.62 3.64 22.10
N PRO A 38 -10.40 4.62 22.62
CA PRO A 38 -10.26 6.00 22.17
C PRO A 38 -8.85 6.55 22.34
N ALA A 39 -8.19 6.22 23.43
CA ALA A 39 -6.82 6.68 23.68
C ALA A 39 -5.83 6.10 22.65
N GLU A 40 -5.94 4.82 22.35
CA GLU A 40 -5.12 4.17 21.32
C GLU A 40 -5.39 4.75 19.95
N TYR A 41 -6.65 5.00 19.62
CA TYR A 41 -7.02 5.63 18.35
C TYR A 41 -6.31 6.96 18.16
N GLU A 42 -6.39 7.86 19.15
CA GLU A 42 -5.75 9.16 19.07
C GLU A 42 -4.23 9.06 19.01
N GLN A 43 -3.64 8.11 19.72
CA GLN A 43 -2.20 7.91 19.70
C GLN A 43 -1.73 7.43 18.33
N VAL A 44 -2.38 6.42 17.77
CA VAL A 44 -2.04 5.89 16.44
C VAL A 44 -2.22 6.98 15.39
N ARG A 45 -3.29 7.75 15.47
CA ARG A 45 -3.53 8.86 14.55
C ARG A 45 -2.40 9.90 14.58
N ALA A 46 -2.01 10.30 15.78
CA ALA A 46 -0.92 11.28 15.95
C ALA A 46 0.42 10.73 15.45
N ASP A 47 0.74 9.50 15.80
CA ASP A 47 2.00 8.86 15.42
C ASP A 47 2.12 8.72 13.89
N ARG A 48 1.05 8.34 13.23
CA ARG A 48 1.06 8.20 11.77
C ARG A 48 1.20 9.54 11.05
N ARG A 49 0.57 10.58 11.56
CA ARG A 49 0.71 11.94 11.00
C ARG A 49 2.15 12.46 11.12
N GLU A 50 2.81 12.13 12.21
CA GLU A 50 4.18 12.59 12.45
C GLU A 50 5.21 11.77 11.67
N ALA A 51 5.00 10.45 11.57
CA ALA A 51 6.01 9.54 11.02
C ALA A 51 5.96 9.41 9.49
N TYR A 52 4.80 9.62 8.86
CA TYR A 52 4.60 9.25 7.45
C TYR A 52 4.28 10.45 6.57
N GLU A 53 4.82 10.43 5.34
CA GLU A 53 4.39 11.33 4.28
C GLU A 53 3.01 10.89 3.79
N TYR A 54 2.05 11.79 3.77
CA TYR A 54 0.70 11.49 3.32
C TYR A 54 0.58 11.63 1.80
N LEU A 55 0.10 10.59 1.14
CA LEU A 55 -0.18 10.58 -0.30
C LEU A 55 -1.69 10.70 -0.50
N PRO A 56 -2.17 11.82 -1.04
CA PRO A 56 -3.61 11.97 -1.27
C PRO A 56 -4.11 11.04 -2.38
N THR A 57 -5.35 10.61 -2.26
CA THR A 57 -6.04 9.82 -3.27
C THR A 57 -7.20 10.62 -3.87
N ASP A 58 -7.51 10.34 -5.12
CA ASP A 58 -8.67 10.90 -5.79
C ASP A 58 -9.44 9.82 -6.55
N ASP A 59 -10.52 10.21 -7.22
CA ASP A 59 -11.37 9.28 -7.94
C ASP A 59 -10.64 8.49 -9.02
N ARG A 60 -9.64 9.07 -9.67
CA ARG A 60 -8.88 8.36 -10.71
C ARG A 60 -8.14 7.15 -10.13
N HIS A 61 -7.61 7.29 -8.93
CA HIS A 61 -6.94 6.18 -8.24
C HIS A 61 -7.94 5.06 -7.94
N TRP A 62 -9.12 5.41 -7.46
CA TRP A 62 -10.18 4.44 -7.20
C TRP A 62 -10.64 3.74 -8.47
N GLN A 63 -10.80 4.47 -9.58
CA GLN A 63 -11.18 3.86 -10.86
C GLN A 63 -10.11 2.86 -11.35
N ARG A 64 -8.84 3.19 -11.22
CA ARG A 64 -7.75 2.25 -11.56
C ARG A 64 -7.77 1.02 -10.66
N ALA A 65 -8.06 1.20 -9.37
CA ALA A 65 -8.21 0.07 -8.46
C ALA A 65 -9.38 -0.83 -8.85
N PHE A 66 -10.51 -0.24 -9.24
CA PHE A 66 -11.67 -1.00 -9.74
C PHE A 66 -11.34 -1.73 -11.05
N ASP A 67 -10.61 -1.12 -11.95
CA ASP A 67 -10.18 -1.79 -13.19
C ASP A 67 -9.32 -3.01 -12.89
N ALA A 68 -8.41 -2.90 -11.95
CA ALA A 68 -7.60 -4.02 -11.48
C ALA A 68 -8.46 -5.12 -10.84
N GLN A 69 -9.41 -4.74 -10.00
CA GLN A 69 -10.35 -5.67 -9.39
C GLN A 69 -11.16 -6.41 -10.46
N ARG A 70 -11.61 -5.70 -11.48
CA ARG A 70 -12.35 -6.28 -12.60
C ARG A 70 -11.51 -7.31 -13.36
N LEU A 71 -10.23 -7.04 -13.58
CA LEU A 71 -9.32 -8.01 -14.20
C LEU A 71 -9.20 -9.28 -13.35
N LEU A 72 -9.06 -9.14 -12.04
CA LEU A 72 -9.05 -10.29 -11.14
C LEU A 72 -10.39 -11.04 -11.16
N ALA A 73 -11.50 -10.34 -11.30
CA ALA A 73 -12.82 -10.93 -11.35
C ALA A 73 -13.02 -11.86 -12.55
N ARG A 74 -12.31 -11.62 -13.65
CA ARG A 74 -12.37 -12.47 -14.85
C ARG A 74 -11.95 -13.92 -14.58
N THR A 75 -11.13 -14.12 -13.56
CA THR A 75 -10.70 -15.45 -13.12
C THR A 75 -11.24 -15.80 -11.72
N GLY A 76 -12.29 -15.09 -11.28
CA GLY A 76 -12.93 -15.35 -9.98
C GLY A 76 -12.11 -14.90 -8.77
N ARG A 77 -11.09 -14.07 -8.95
CA ARG A 77 -10.15 -13.69 -7.89
C ARG A 77 -10.37 -12.28 -7.35
N HIS A 78 -11.52 -11.66 -7.63
CA HIS A 78 -11.81 -10.29 -7.18
C HIS A 78 -11.87 -10.12 -5.66
N ARG A 79 -12.04 -11.23 -4.92
CA ARG A 79 -12.04 -11.22 -3.45
C ARG A 79 -10.69 -11.58 -2.84
N ALA A 80 -9.73 -12.00 -3.66
CA ALA A 80 -8.44 -12.45 -3.17
C ALA A 80 -7.53 -11.30 -2.74
N VAL A 81 -7.74 -10.11 -3.31
CA VAL A 81 -7.00 -8.90 -2.94
C VAL A 81 -8.00 -7.84 -2.52
N GLY A 82 -7.82 -7.29 -1.32
CA GLY A 82 -8.68 -6.21 -0.84
C GLY A 82 -8.52 -4.94 -1.67
N ILE A 83 -9.59 -4.14 -1.75
CA ILE A 83 -9.59 -2.91 -2.55
C ILE A 83 -8.56 -1.90 -2.06
N ILE A 84 -8.31 -1.83 -0.76
CA ILE A 84 -7.30 -0.91 -0.22
C ILE A 84 -5.88 -1.33 -0.64
N ASP A 85 -5.62 -2.63 -0.74
CA ASP A 85 -4.33 -3.11 -1.25
C ASP A 85 -4.16 -2.78 -2.74
N LEU A 86 -5.22 -2.91 -3.54
CA LEU A 86 -5.20 -2.48 -4.94
C LEU A 86 -5.00 -0.98 -5.07
N LEU A 87 -5.69 -0.19 -4.26
CA LEU A 87 -5.52 1.26 -4.21
C LEU A 87 -4.09 1.65 -3.83
N THR A 88 -3.53 0.97 -2.83
CA THR A 88 -2.13 1.18 -2.41
C THR A 88 -1.16 0.89 -3.54
N ALA A 89 -1.39 -0.19 -4.28
CA ALA A 89 -0.57 -0.55 -5.44
C ALA A 89 -0.68 0.50 -6.56
N VAL A 90 -1.87 1.03 -6.81
CA VAL A 90 -2.08 2.11 -7.79
C VAL A 90 -1.28 3.36 -7.42
N LEU A 91 -1.32 3.75 -6.15
CA LEU A 91 -0.54 4.90 -5.66
C LEU A 91 0.96 4.66 -5.77
N ALA A 92 1.40 3.46 -5.42
CA ALA A 92 2.82 3.09 -5.52
C ALA A 92 3.31 3.21 -6.97
N ALA A 93 2.53 2.70 -7.92
CA ALA A 93 2.85 2.79 -9.33
C ALA A 93 2.94 4.24 -9.81
N GLU A 94 1.95 5.07 -9.45
CA GLU A 94 1.89 6.46 -9.89
C GLU A 94 2.98 7.32 -9.27
N ARG A 95 3.28 7.10 -7.98
CA ARG A 95 4.25 7.90 -7.25
C ARG A 95 5.68 7.38 -7.32
N GLY A 96 5.88 6.21 -7.94
CA GLY A 96 7.21 5.59 -8.02
C GLY A 96 7.75 5.19 -6.65
N VAL A 97 6.88 4.76 -5.74
CA VAL A 97 7.27 4.24 -4.42
C VAL A 97 7.17 2.73 -4.42
N THR A 98 7.92 2.09 -3.54
CA THR A 98 7.91 0.63 -3.39
C THR A 98 7.04 0.24 -2.21
N ILE A 99 6.20 -0.79 -2.39
CA ILE A 99 5.46 -1.40 -1.29
C ILE A 99 6.36 -2.42 -0.61
N VAL A 100 6.56 -2.24 0.69
CA VAL A 100 7.25 -3.23 1.53
C VAL A 100 6.19 -3.94 2.36
N HIS A 101 6.11 -5.27 2.26
CA HIS A 101 4.99 -6.03 2.83
C HIS A 101 5.41 -7.43 3.29
N TYR A 102 4.50 -8.08 3.99
CA TYR A 102 4.54 -9.51 4.23
C TYR A 102 3.14 -10.09 3.94
N ASP A 103 2.72 -10.01 2.66
CA ASP A 103 1.37 -10.38 2.25
C ASP A 103 1.39 -10.82 0.78
N ALA A 104 1.00 -12.06 0.52
CA ALA A 104 0.94 -12.62 -0.83
C ALA A 104 -0.07 -11.90 -1.74
N ASP A 105 -0.99 -11.11 -1.19
CA ASP A 105 -1.94 -10.33 -1.97
C ASP A 105 -1.24 -9.36 -2.92
N PHE A 106 -0.06 -8.82 -2.55
CA PHE A 106 0.69 -7.92 -3.43
C PHE A 106 1.33 -8.65 -4.60
N GLU A 107 1.69 -9.93 -4.46
CA GLU A 107 2.13 -10.74 -5.61
C GLU A 107 0.98 -10.92 -6.60
N MET A 108 -0.23 -11.16 -6.11
CA MET A 108 -1.42 -11.29 -6.95
C MET A 108 -1.80 -9.95 -7.59
N ALA A 109 -1.73 -8.86 -6.84
CA ALA A 109 -1.99 -7.52 -7.37
C ALA A 109 -1.01 -7.18 -8.51
N ALA A 110 0.24 -7.64 -8.43
CA ALA A 110 1.25 -7.42 -9.44
C ALA A 110 0.93 -8.10 -10.78
N GLU A 111 0.02 -9.06 -10.81
CA GLU A 111 -0.46 -9.68 -12.05
C GLU A 111 -1.33 -8.73 -12.88
N VAL A 112 -1.95 -7.74 -12.25
CA VAL A 112 -2.90 -6.81 -12.90
C VAL A 112 -2.49 -5.34 -12.82
N LEU A 113 -1.46 -5.01 -12.06
CA LEU A 113 -0.92 -3.66 -11.89
C LEU A 113 0.60 -3.71 -11.94
N GLU A 114 1.20 -2.70 -12.55
CA GLU A 114 2.65 -2.54 -12.56
C GLU A 114 3.09 -1.62 -11.41
N PHE A 115 3.75 -2.18 -10.40
CA PHE A 115 4.28 -1.44 -9.28
C PHE A 115 5.45 -2.19 -8.66
N GLU A 116 6.30 -1.48 -7.93
CA GLU A 116 7.40 -2.09 -7.20
C GLU A 116 6.91 -2.58 -5.83
N HIS A 117 7.22 -3.83 -5.51
CA HIS A 117 6.93 -4.37 -4.18
C HIS A 117 8.04 -5.29 -3.71
N ARG A 118 8.12 -5.47 -2.41
CA ARG A 118 9.18 -6.25 -1.80
C ARG A 118 8.70 -6.84 -0.49
N TRP A 119 9.02 -8.10 -0.25
CA TRP A 119 8.78 -8.73 1.04
C TRP A 119 9.69 -8.10 2.10
N VAL A 120 9.11 -7.74 3.25
CA VAL A 120 9.86 -7.23 4.39
C VAL A 120 10.79 -8.30 4.96
N LEU A 121 10.34 -9.58 4.90
CA LEU A 121 11.13 -10.77 5.18
C LEU A 121 10.87 -11.76 4.05
N PRO A 122 11.79 -12.71 3.78
CA PRO A 122 11.53 -13.75 2.78
C PRO A 122 10.23 -14.46 3.07
N ARG A 123 9.47 -14.77 2.02
CA ARG A 123 8.20 -15.46 2.13
C ARG A 123 8.39 -16.79 2.88
N GLY A 124 7.50 -17.07 3.84
CA GLY A 124 7.51 -18.31 4.59
C GLY A 124 8.44 -18.35 5.80
N THR A 125 9.09 -17.23 6.14
CA THR A 125 9.99 -17.16 7.30
C THR A 125 9.30 -16.82 8.61
N VAL A 126 8.03 -16.40 8.55
CA VAL A 126 7.25 -16.01 9.73
C VAL A 126 5.98 -16.82 9.81
#